data_c45998035f49e7b3ca5059d515942152
#
_entry.id   c45998035f49e7b3ca5059d515942152
#
_cell.length_a   1.000
_cell.length_b   1.000
_cell.length_c   1.000
_cell.angle_alpha   90.00
_cell.angle_beta   90.00
_cell.angle_gamma   90.00
#
_symmetry.space_group_name_H-M   'P 1'
#
loop_
_entity.id
_entity.type
_entity.pdbx_description
1 polymer ?
#
loop_
_entity_poly.entity_id
_entity_poly.type
_entity_poly.pdbx_seq_one_letter_code
_entity_poly.pdbx_strand_id
1 'polypeptide(L)'
;TEIVNYPKTEYKVGDKLKLTDLRVKLQYTSGPSNGQILYFDLNDMRTNPVNGTQLNETGTVDVTMTSNNGENLGILEVNVLPKTKTVTKIIISRKPKTNYTVGDSLSTRNLKLKVIYNDGTSSYATSGFTTDPKKGTTLTEANESVKVTYGGKTASYSISVTPKEIVGIQPAGEFNFVYTKGDKLNLEGLKLKVTYNNNDTEIIEEGFTIEPKNGTILNEVGSEIVKIKYNNKETRVILFINERTLIRIASTNLGKSDYIEGENFEA
;
A
#
# COMPACT_ATOMS: atom_id res chain seq x y z
N THR A 1 -29.33 55.19 -18.15
CA THR A 1 -28.70 55.02 -16.83
C THR A 1 -27.37 54.32 -16.97
N GLU A 2 -26.46 54.55 -16.05
CA GLU A 2 -25.10 53.94 -16.00
C GLU A 2 -24.78 53.57 -14.57
N ILE A 3 -24.29 52.34 -14.32
CA ILE A 3 -23.78 51.97 -13.01
C ILE A 3 -22.37 52.57 -12.89
N VAL A 4 -22.23 53.55 -11.97
CA VAL A 4 -20.96 54.26 -11.74
C VAL A 4 -20.16 53.72 -10.57
N ASN A 5 -20.77 52.87 -9.73
CA ASN A 5 -20.07 52.05 -8.75
C ASN A 5 -20.75 50.70 -8.62
N TYR A 6 -19.97 49.65 -8.84
CA TYR A 6 -20.46 48.28 -8.75
C TYR A 6 -20.32 47.76 -7.30
N PRO A 7 -21.35 47.13 -6.78
CA PRO A 7 -21.21 46.35 -5.56
C PRO A 7 -20.46 45.02 -5.85
N LYS A 8 -20.38 44.16 -4.84
CA LYS A 8 -19.90 42.79 -5.07
C LYS A 8 -20.78 42.07 -6.11
N THR A 9 -20.16 41.49 -7.17
CA THR A 9 -20.85 40.80 -8.27
C THR A 9 -20.60 39.32 -8.34
N GLU A 10 -19.65 38.80 -7.57
CA GLU A 10 -19.37 37.34 -7.46
C GLU A 10 -19.74 36.83 -6.07
N TYR A 11 -20.54 35.79 -6.03
CA TYR A 11 -21.04 35.15 -4.80
C TYR A 11 -20.85 33.64 -4.89
N LYS A 12 -21.02 32.96 -3.75
CA LYS A 12 -21.14 31.50 -3.69
C LYS A 12 -22.54 31.13 -3.19
N VAL A 13 -23.01 29.97 -3.61
CA VAL A 13 -24.27 29.42 -3.09
C VAL A 13 -24.29 29.49 -1.56
N GLY A 14 -25.36 30.09 -1.01
CA GLY A 14 -25.56 30.35 0.41
C GLY A 14 -25.10 31.73 0.87
N ASP A 15 -24.40 32.53 0.05
CA ASP A 15 -24.08 33.92 0.35
C ASP A 15 -25.34 34.78 0.30
N LYS A 16 -25.30 35.92 1.01
CA LYS A 16 -26.36 36.94 0.94
C LYS A 16 -25.93 38.04 -0.03
N LEU A 17 -26.86 38.46 -0.90
CA LEU A 17 -26.71 39.60 -1.80
C LEU A 17 -26.34 40.86 -1.01
N LYS A 18 -25.31 41.58 -1.43
CA LYS A 18 -24.84 42.82 -0.80
C LYS A 18 -24.77 43.95 -1.84
N LEU A 19 -25.60 44.95 -1.70
CA LEU A 19 -25.78 46.05 -2.67
C LEU A 19 -25.41 47.44 -2.11
N THR A 20 -24.84 47.52 -0.92
CA THR A 20 -24.57 48.78 -0.21
C THR A 20 -23.71 49.77 -0.98
N ASP A 21 -22.85 49.28 -1.88
CA ASP A 21 -21.95 50.13 -2.67
C ASP A 21 -22.52 50.52 -4.04
N LEU A 22 -23.74 50.05 -4.38
CA LEU A 22 -24.33 50.27 -5.70
C LEU A 22 -24.68 51.78 -5.89
N ARG A 23 -24.21 52.34 -7.00
CA ARG A 23 -24.50 53.71 -7.42
C ARG A 23 -24.84 53.74 -8.91
N VAL A 24 -25.94 54.47 -9.24
CA VAL A 24 -26.44 54.58 -10.61
C VAL A 24 -26.57 56.07 -10.98
N LYS A 25 -25.99 56.43 -12.10
CA LYS A 25 -26.11 57.78 -12.67
C LYS A 25 -27.26 57.84 -13.65
N LEU A 26 -28.15 58.82 -13.45
CA LEU A 26 -29.26 59.10 -14.36
C LEU A 26 -28.74 59.84 -15.57
N GLN A 27 -29.24 59.45 -16.74
CA GLN A 27 -28.96 60.11 -18.02
C GLN A 27 -30.26 60.43 -18.72
N TYR A 28 -30.59 61.71 -18.78
CA TYR A 28 -31.74 62.24 -19.51
C TYR A 28 -31.26 63.11 -20.68
N THR A 29 -32.13 63.36 -21.63
CA THR A 29 -31.85 64.24 -22.76
C THR A 29 -31.67 65.70 -22.30
N SER A 30 -32.37 66.11 -21.22
CA SER A 30 -32.29 67.43 -20.61
C SER A 30 -32.94 67.41 -19.22
N GLY A 31 -32.80 68.48 -18.46
CA GLY A 31 -33.45 68.73 -17.20
C GLY A 31 -32.55 68.54 -15.96
N PRO A 32 -33.02 68.96 -14.79
CA PRO A 32 -32.23 69.09 -13.55
C PRO A 32 -31.78 67.75 -12.97
N SER A 33 -32.44 66.62 -13.31
CA SER A 33 -32.05 65.28 -12.86
C SER A 33 -30.99 64.60 -13.76
N ASN A 34 -30.61 65.24 -14.91
CA ASN A 34 -29.58 64.68 -15.74
C ASN A 34 -28.21 64.72 -15.05
N GLY A 35 -27.54 63.55 -14.96
CA GLY A 35 -26.29 63.38 -14.24
C GLY A 35 -26.40 63.18 -12.73
N GLN A 36 -27.62 63.20 -12.15
CA GLN A 36 -27.84 62.86 -10.76
C GLN A 36 -27.34 61.40 -10.48
N ILE A 37 -26.70 61.21 -9.35
CA ILE A 37 -26.29 59.86 -8.88
C ILE A 37 -27.26 59.44 -7.78
N LEU A 38 -27.86 58.27 -7.97
CA LEU A 38 -28.66 57.56 -6.98
C LEU A 38 -27.80 56.57 -6.21
N TYR A 39 -27.99 56.57 -4.90
CA TYR A 39 -27.26 55.75 -3.94
C TYR A 39 -28.18 54.68 -3.36
N PHE A 40 -27.81 53.43 -3.40
CA PHE A 40 -28.62 52.36 -2.80
C PHE A 40 -28.69 52.48 -1.28
N ASP A 41 -27.56 52.76 -0.62
CA ASP A 41 -27.44 52.94 0.84
C ASP A 41 -28.20 54.16 1.39
N LEU A 42 -28.55 55.13 0.55
CA LEU A 42 -29.41 56.27 0.90
C LEU A 42 -30.89 56.02 0.57
N ASN A 43 -31.26 54.79 0.19
CA ASN A 43 -32.62 54.42 -0.22
C ASN A 43 -33.18 55.19 -1.44
N ASP A 44 -32.30 55.63 -2.35
CA ASP A 44 -32.70 56.35 -3.57
C ASP A 44 -33.31 55.43 -4.62
N MET A 45 -33.14 54.13 -4.48
CA MET A 45 -33.61 53.09 -5.39
C MET A 45 -34.07 51.82 -4.68
N ARG A 46 -34.86 51.02 -5.37
CA ARG A 46 -35.31 49.68 -4.98
C ARG A 46 -34.67 48.65 -5.90
N THR A 47 -34.46 47.42 -5.36
CA THR A 47 -33.91 46.31 -6.12
C THR A 47 -34.75 45.05 -5.93
N ASN A 48 -34.75 44.18 -6.95
CA ASN A 48 -35.31 42.84 -6.86
C ASN A 48 -34.36 41.87 -7.59
N PRO A 49 -33.75 40.89 -6.88
CA PRO A 49 -33.89 40.63 -5.44
C PRO A 49 -33.42 41.80 -4.56
N VAL A 50 -33.97 41.85 -3.32
CA VAL A 50 -33.59 42.86 -2.36
C VAL A 50 -32.23 42.58 -1.71
N ASN A 51 -31.58 43.62 -1.19
CA ASN A 51 -30.34 43.46 -0.42
C ASN A 51 -30.55 42.46 0.74
N GLY A 52 -29.59 41.53 0.93
CA GLY A 52 -29.68 40.50 1.96
C GLY A 52 -30.37 39.20 1.52
N THR A 53 -30.95 39.16 0.31
CA THR A 53 -31.51 37.91 -0.25
C THR A 53 -30.45 36.84 -0.30
N GLN A 54 -30.76 35.62 0.18
CA GLN A 54 -29.88 34.47 0.12
C GLN A 54 -29.86 33.88 -1.31
N LEU A 55 -28.68 33.71 -1.85
CA LEU A 55 -28.45 33.16 -3.20
C LEU A 55 -28.27 31.65 -3.11
N ASN A 56 -29.29 30.90 -3.47
CA ASN A 56 -29.35 29.44 -3.22
C ASN A 56 -28.99 28.58 -4.45
N GLU A 57 -28.96 29.18 -5.63
CA GLU A 57 -28.69 28.47 -6.90
C GLU A 57 -27.46 29.04 -7.60
N THR A 58 -26.77 28.22 -8.39
CA THR A 58 -25.63 28.66 -9.21
C THR A 58 -26.13 29.29 -10.50
N GLY A 59 -25.39 30.25 -11.01
CA GLY A 59 -25.68 30.94 -12.27
C GLY A 59 -25.74 32.43 -12.12
N THR A 60 -26.21 33.12 -13.17
CA THR A 60 -26.42 34.57 -13.17
C THR A 60 -27.77 34.90 -12.51
N VAL A 61 -27.76 35.87 -11.61
CA VAL A 61 -28.95 36.44 -10.99
C VAL A 61 -29.06 37.89 -11.44
N ASP A 62 -30.17 38.22 -12.09
CA ASP A 62 -30.49 39.57 -12.53
C ASP A 62 -31.10 40.37 -11.39
N VAL A 63 -30.41 41.40 -10.93
CA VAL A 63 -30.88 42.32 -9.94
C VAL A 63 -31.47 43.52 -10.68
N THR A 64 -32.80 43.57 -10.82
CA THR A 64 -33.50 44.71 -11.40
C THR A 64 -33.44 45.89 -10.45
N MET A 65 -33.25 47.09 -11.00
CA MET A 65 -33.15 48.33 -10.25
C MET A 65 -34.27 49.28 -10.68
N THR A 66 -34.92 49.90 -9.72
CA THR A 66 -36.03 50.83 -9.97
C THR A 66 -35.89 52.09 -9.10
N SER A 67 -36.06 53.27 -9.63
CA SER A 67 -36.08 54.51 -8.87
C SER A 67 -37.29 54.53 -7.93
N ASN A 68 -37.30 55.47 -6.95
CA ASN A 68 -38.44 55.65 -6.07
C ASN A 68 -39.73 56.16 -6.79
N ASN A 69 -39.55 56.75 -7.98
CA ASN A 69 -40.62 57.16 -8.87
C ASN A 69 -41.13 56.06 -9.82
N GLY A 70 -40.54 54.84 -9.74
CA GLY A 70 -40.94 53.69 -10.56
C GLY A 70 -40.22 53.59 -11.89
N GLU A 71 -39.20 54.41 -12.17
CA GLU A 71 -38.43 54.32 -13.42
C GLU A 71 -37.49 53.12 -13.39
N ASN A 72 -37.39 52.42 -14.51
CA ASN A 72 -36.43 51.32 -14.69
C ASN A 72 -35.00 51.88 -14.80
N LEU A 73 -34.13 51.51 -13.87
CA LEU A 73 -32.72 51.91 -13.84
C LEU A 73 -31.77 50.89 -14.46
N GLY A 74 -32.30 49.77 -14.96
CA GLY A 74 -31.53 48.71 -15.58
C GLY A 74 -31.37 47.48 -14.71
N ILE A 75 -30.45 46.63 -15.09
CA ILE A 75 -30.17 45.33 -14.45
C ILE A 75 -28.68 45.29 -14.06
N LEU A 76 -28.43 44.83 -12.83
CA LEU A 76 -27.09 44.40 -12.38
C LEU A 76 -27.05 42.88 -12.38
N GLU A 77 -26.20 42.31 -13.19
CA GLU A 77 -25.94 40.89 -13.17
C GLU A 77 -24.94 40.50 -12.06
N VAL A 78 -25.29 39.50 -11.25
CA VAL A 78 -24.39 38.91 -10.27
C VAL A 78 -24.23 37.45 -10.55
N ASN A 79 -22.98 36.94 -10.45
CA ASN A 79 -22.66 35.56 -10.71
C ASN A 79 -22.55 34.76 -9.40
N VAL A 80 -23.28 33.66 -9.31
CA VAL A 80 -23.28 32.77 -8.15
C VAL A 80 -22.55 31.48 -8.46
N LEU A 81 -21.37 31.31 -7.91
CA LEU A 81 -20.51 30.15 -8.08
C LEU A 81 -20.92 29.01 -7.13
N PRO A 82 -20.62 27.76 -7.49
CA PRO A 82 -20.83 26.63 -6.60
C PRO A 82 -20.09 26.82 -5.26
N LYS A 83 -20.70 26.37 -4.17
CA LYS A 83 -20.01 26.30 -2.88
C LYS A 83 -18.85 25.32 -2.96
N THR A 84 -17.65 25.76 -2.59
CA THR A 84 -16.48 24.89 -2.58
C THR A 84 -16.69 23.76 -1.59
N LYS A 85 -16.67 22.51 -2.08
CA LYS A 85 -16.74 21.34 -1.23
C LYS A 85 -15.44 21.16 -0.47
N THR A 86 -15.50 21.09 0.84
CA THR A 86 -14.37 20.78 1.71
C THR A 86 -14.67 19.54 2.55
N VAL A 87 -13.66 18.70 2.76
CA VAL A 87 -13.80 17.50 3.58
C VAL A 87 -13.94 17.89 5.05
N THR A 88 -15.03 17.47 5.68
CA THR A 88 -15.29 17.70 7.12
C THR A 88 -14.94 16.47 7.96
N LYS A 89 -15.11 15.27 7.41
CA LYS A 89 -14.86 14.00 8.11
C LYS A 89 -14.52 12.88 7.13
N ILE A 90 -13.69 11.95 7.56
CA ILE A 90 -13.48 10.66 6.88
C ILE A 90 -13.79 9.52 7.84
N ILE A 91 -14.26 8.40 7.28
CA ILE A 91 -14.58 7.18 7.99
C ILE A 91 -14.00 6.03 7.17
N ILE A 92 -13.32 5.09 7.82
CA ILE A 92 -12.85 3.88 7.14
C ILE A 92 -14.06 2.97 6.90
N SER A 93 -14.49 2.91 5.65
CA SER A 93 -15.66 2.11 5.20
C SER A 93 -15.29 0.64 4.96
N ARG A 94 -14.04 0.38 4.56
CA ARG A 94 -13.48 -0.97 4.43
C ARG A 94 -12.01 -0.93 4.81
N LYS A 95 -11.62 -1.82 5.71
CA LYS A 95 -10.22 -2.01 6.12
C LYS A 95 -9.48 -2.86 5.06
N PRO A 96 -8.17 -2.64 4.86
CA PRO A 96 -7.30 -3.53 4.10
C PRO A 96 -6.90 -4.76 4.94
N LYS A 97 -5.83 -5.49 4.54
CA LYS A 97 -5.17 -6.50 5.41
C LYS A 97 -4.81 -5.86 6.76
N THR A 98 -5.13 -6.55 7.85
CA THR A 98 -4.87 -6.07 9.22
C THR A 98 -3.97 -7.00 10.03
N ASN A 99 -3.75 -8.24 9.57
CA ASN A 99 -2.87 -9.20 10.24
C ASN A 99 -1.59 -9.35 9.43
N TYR A 100 -0.46 -9.15 10.05
CA TYR A 100 0.87 -9.16 9.45
C TYR A 100 1.82 -9.98 10.31
N THR A 101 2.95 -10.34 9.71
CA THR A 101 4.10 -10.91 10.40
C THR A 101 5.25 -9.90 10.33
N VAL A 102 6.13 -9.88 11.32
CA VAL A 102 7.35 -9.05 11.31
C VAL A 102 8.10 -9.26 10.00
N GLY A 103 8.44 -8.15 9.33
CA GLY A 103 9.06 -8.15 8.01
C GLY A 103 8.08 -8.00 6.85
N ASP A 104 6.78 -8.18 7.05
CA ASP A 104 5.77 -7.92 6.01
C ASP A 104 5.72 -6.43 5.67
N SER A 105 5.37 -6.12 4.43
CA SER A 105 5.14 -4.75 3.98
C SER A 105 3.68 -4.33 4.18
N LEU A 106 3.45 -3.12 4.71
CA LEU A 106 2.11 -2.56 4.88
C LEU A 106 1.37 -2.45 3.54
N SER A 107 0.20 -3.07 3.45
CA SER A 107 -0.68 -3.02 2.29
C SER A 107 -1.91 -2.15 2.56
N THR A 108 -2.21 -1.24 1.64
CA THR A 108 -3.45 -0.44 1.62
C THR A 108 -4.46 -0.95 0.59
N ARG A 109 -4.21 -2.13 0.00
CA ARG A 109 -5.12 -2.74 -0.98
C ARG A 109 -6.50 -2.94 -0.36
N ASN A 110 -7.55 -2.52 -1.09
CA ASN A 110 -8.95 -2.54 -0.66
C ASN A 110 -9.32 -1.56 0.46
N LEU A 111 -8.43 -0.67 0.91
CA LEU A 111 -8.82 0.42 1.80
C LEU A 111 -9.83 1.31 1.10
N LYS A 112 -10.97 1.57 1.76
CA LYS A 112 -12.03 2.44 1.25
C LYS A 112 -12.47 3.41 2.34
N LEU A 113 -12.50 4.68 2.00
CA LEU A 113 -12.96 5.76 2.88
C LEU A 113 -14.36 6.21 2.45
N LYS A 114 -15.23 6.50 3.41
CA LYS A 114 -16.40 7.37 3.23
C LYS A 114 -15.96 8.78 3.59
N VAL A 115 -16.06 9.69 2.63
CA VAL A 115 -15.69 11.11 2.76
C VAL A 115 -16.97 11.93 2.92
N ILE A 116 -17.03 12.76 3.94
CA ILE A 116 -18.19 13.64 4.24
C ILE A 116 -17.74 15.07 4.02
N TYR A 117 -18.57 15.84 3.31
CA TYR A 117 -18.30 17.21 2.93
C TYR A 117 -19.12 18.21 3.75
N ASN A 118 -18.73 19.48 3.71
CA ASN A 118 -19.39 20.60 4.40
C ASN A 118 -20.81 20.91 3.89
N ASP A 119 -21.19 20.38 2.71
CA ASP A 119 -22.54 20.49 2.15
C ASP A 119 -23.47 19.34 2.59
N GLY A 120 -23.02 18.48 3.50
CA GLY A 120 -23.77 17.30 3.97
C GLY A 120 -23.70 16.10 3.04
N THR A 121 -23.16 16.24 1.83
CA THR A 121 -23.00 15.13 0.89
C THR A 121 -21.85 14.21 1.29
N SER A 122 -21.82 13.01 0.75
CA SER A 122 -20.72 12.06 0.96
C SER A 122 -20.32 11.36 -0.33
N SER A 123 -19.06 10.94 -0.40
CA SER A 123 -18.53 10.10 -1.48
C SER A 123 -17.64 9.00 -0.92
N TYR A 124 -17.15 8.12 -1.80
CA TYR A 124 -16.17 7.10 -1.44
C TYR A 124 -14.85 7.37 -2.14
N ALA A 125 -13.75 7.20 -1.42
CA ALA A 125 -12.40 7.29 -1.96
C ALA A 125 -11.64 5.96 -1.75
N THR A 126 -10.96 5.49 -2.80
CA THR A 126 -10.06 4.32 -2.80
C THR A 126 -8.62 4.70 -3.09
N SER A 127 -8.36 5.99 -3.34
CA SER A 127 -7.05 6.59 -3.62
C SER A 127 -7.02 8.04 -3.14
N GLY A 128 -5.88 8.73 -3.31
CA GLY A 128 -5.72 10.15 -2.93
C GLY A 128 -5.52 10.37 -1.42
N PHE A 129 -5.42 9.32 -0.62
CA PHE A 129 -5.09 9.38 0.81
C PHE A 129 -3.62 9.03 1.04
N THR A 130 -3.09 9.46 2.16
CA THR A 130 -1.79 9.06 2.69
C THR A 130 -1.98 8.22 3.94
N THR A 131 -0.98 7.38 4.27
CA THR A 131 -0.97 6.57 5.49
C THR A 131 0.31 6.77 6.28
N ASP A 132 0.19 6.57 7.58
CA ASP A 132 1.32 6.52 8.50
C ASP A 132 1.12 5.31 9.43
N PRO A 133 1.97 4.28 9.35
CA PRO A 133 3.11 4.12 8.43
C PRO A 133 2.71 4.21 6.95
N LYS A 134 3.65 4.57 6.07
CA LYS A 134 3.43 4.64 4.62
C LYS A 134 3.18 3.26 4.03
N LYS A 135 2.38 3.18 2.97
CA LYS A 135 2.25 1.95 2.16
C LYS A 135 3.64 1.43 1.78
N GLY A 136 3.88 0.13 1.95
CA GLY A 136 5.16 -0.52 1.66
C GLY A 136 6.18 -0.46 2.80
N THR A 137 5.90 0.22 3.91
CA THR A 137 6.76 0.18 5.10
C THR A 137 6.86 -1.25 5.61
N THR A 138 8.07 -1.72 5.89
CA THR A 138 8.32 -2.99 6.58
C THR A 138 7.85 -2.89 8.02
N LEU A 139 6.97 -3.78 8.44
CA LEU A 139 6.33 -3.75 9.74
C LEU A 139 7.15 -4.48 10.80
N THR A 140 7.09 -3.97 12.01
CA THR A 140 7.64 -4.54 13.24
C THR A 140 6.54 -4.73 14.26
N GLU A 141 6.79 -5.44 15.35
CA GLU A 141 5.82 -5.64 16.45
C GLU A 141 5.33 -4.32 17.08
N ALA A 142 6.11 -3.23 16.96
CA ALA A 142 5.72 -1.90 17.43
C ALA A 142 4.60 -1.25 16.61
N ASN A 143 4.25 -1.79 15.44
CA ASN A 143 3.20 -1.24 14.58
C ASN A 143 1.84 -1.81 14.98
N GLU A 144 1.03 -1.03 15.71
CA GLU A 144 -0.30 -1.44 16.20
C GLU A 144 -1.46 -0.80 15.43
N SER A 145 -1.21 0.31 14.74
CA SER A 145 -2.25 1.05 14.02
C SER A 145 -1.71 1.76 12.79
N VAL A 146 -2.61 2.08 11.89
CA VAL A 146 -2.35 2.88 10.68
C VAL A 146 -3.26 4.09 10.68
N LYS A 147 -2.66 5.27 10.67
CA LYS A 147 -3.36 6.55 10.50
C LYS A 147 -3.52 6.83 9.02
N VAL A 148 -4.73 7.18 8.61
CA VAL A 148 -5.08 7.55 7.23
C VAL A 148 -5.43 9.02 7.19
N THR A 149 -4.90 9.77 6.21
CA THR A 149 -5.17 11.20 6.01
C THR A 149 -5.73 11.43 4.61
N TYR A 150 -6.85 12.16 4.52
CA TYR A 150 -7.48 12.57 3.26
C TYR A 150 -8.16 13.93 3.45
N GLY A 151 -7.89 14.90 2.56
CA GLY A 151 -8.47 16.25 2.62
C GLY A 151 -8.23 16.94 3.97
N GLY A 152 -7.08 16.74 4.60
CA GLY A 152 -6.73 17.30 5.91
C GLY A 152 -7.43 16.66 7.11
N LYS A 153 -8.25 15.60 6.91
CA LYS A 153 -8.91 14.83 7.97
C LYS A 153 -8.25 13.47 8.16
N THR A 154 -8.34 12.94 9.36
CA THR A 154 -7.68 11.66 9.73
C THR A 154 -8.67 10.65 10.27
N ALA A 155 -8.36 9.38 10.06
CA ALA A 155 -8.98 8.23 10.70
C ALA A 155 -7.93 7.14 10.87
N SER A 156 -8.10 6.22 11.82
CA SER A 156 -7.13 5.15 12.07
C SER A 156 -7.80 3.79 12.12
N TYR A 157 -7.04 2.74 11.85
CA TYR A 157 -7.43 1.36 12.08
C TYR A 157 -6.28 0.59 12.69
N SER A 158 -6.60 -0.37 13.56
CA SER A 158 -5.60 -1.23 14.19
C SER A 158 -5.13 -2.32 13.24
N ILE A 159 -3.87 -2.69 13.37
CA ILE A 159 -3.23 -3.85 12.78
C ILE A 159 -2.63 -4.72 13.89
N SER A 160 -2.40 -6.00 13.59
CA SER A 160 -1.68 -6.93 14.44
C SER A 160 -0.46 -7.41 13.67
N VAL A 161 0.72 -7.31 14.28
CA VAL A 161 1.98 -7.79 13.71
C VAL A 161 2.54 -8.84 14.65
N THR A 162 2.58 -10.09 14.20
CA THR A 162 3.07 -11.24 14.99
C THR A 162 4.54 -11.54 14.69
N PRO A 163 5.27 -12.17 15.60
CA PRO A 163 6.64 -12.62 15.37
C PRO A 163 6.79 -13.47 14.10
N LYS A 164 7.95 -13.38 13.47
CA LYS A 164 8.33 -14.24 12.34
C LYS A 164 8.85 -15.56 12.90
N GLU A 165 8.16 -16.66 12.59
CA GLU A 165 8.46 -18.00 13.11
C GLU A 165 8.70 -19.00 11.98
N ILE A 166 9.63 -19.93 12.21
CA ILE A 166 9.87 -21.04 11.29
C ILE A 166 8.72 -22.05 11.41
N VAL A 167 8.02 -22.28 10.31
CA VAL A 167 6.92 -23.26 10.23
C VAL A 167 7.37 -24.58 9.59
N GLY A 168 8.44 -24.59 8.78
CA GLY A 168 8.95 -25.79 8.13
C GLY A 168 10.39 -25.65 7.67
N ILE A 169 11.04 -26.80 7.52
CA ILE A 169 12.36 -26.93 6.89
C ILE A 169 12.33 -28.08 5.88
N GLN A 170 13.08 -27.94 4.80
CA GLN A 170 13.22 -28.97 3.76
C GLN A 170 14.67 -29.04 3.30
N PRO A 171 15.20 -30.25 2.99
CA PRO A 171 16.49 -30.40 2.35
C PRO A 171 16.50 -29.67 1.01
N ALA A 172 17.61 -29.02 0.69
CA ALA A 172 17.86 -28.29 -0.54
C ALA A 172 19.35 -28.39 -0.91
N GLY A 173 19.72 -27.86 -2.08
CA GLY A 173 21.09 -27.95 -2.60
C GLY A 173 21.34 -29.28 -3.33
N GLU A 174 22.54 -29.41 -3.83
CA GLU A 174 22.99 -30.61 -4.53
C GLU A 174 23.95 -31.39 -3.62
N PHE A 175 23.56 -32.60 -3.23
CA PHE A 175 24.34 -33.49 -2.37
C PHE A 175 24.14 -34.94 -2.79
N ASN A 176 25.10 -35.81 -2.44
CA ASN A 176 25.01 -37.21 -2.77
C ASN A 176 24.02 -37.94 -1.85
N PHE A 177 23.16 -38.75 -2.43
CA PHE A 177 22.22 -39.64 -1.72
C PHE A 177 22.32 -41.09 -2.12
N VAL A 178 23.31 -41.47 -2.97
CA VAL A 178 23.61 -42.86 -3.35
C VAL A 178 25.04 -43.18 -2.97
N TYR A 179 25.22 -44.21 -2.18
CA TYR A 179 26.48 -44.66 -1.64
C TYR A 179 26.71 -46.16 -1.91
N THR A 180 27.94 -46.61 -1.65
CA THR A 180 28.32 -48.03 -1.65
C THR A 180 28.68 -48.42 -0.22
N LYS A 181 28.36 -49.63 0.18
CA LYS A 181 28.75 -50.20 1.48
C LYS A 181 30.23 -49.97 1.77
N GLY A 182 30.51 -49.40 2.96
CA GLY A 182 31.83 -48.98 3.41
C GLY A 182 32.23 -47.56 3.04
N ASP A 183 31.41 -46.84 2.27
CA ASP A 183 31.67 -45.44 2.00
C ASP A 183 31.41 -44.60 3.28
N LYS A 184 32.05 -43.42 3.35
CA LYS A 184 31.77 -42.42 4.39
C LYS A 184 30.66 -41.51 3.93
N LEU A 185 29.72 -41.26 4.83
CA LEU A 185 28.67 -40.26 4.59
C LEU A 185 29.31 -38.90 4.30
N ASN A 186 28.93 -38.29 3.18
CA ASN A 186 29.32 -36.95 2.79
C ASN A 186 28.11 -36.23 2.18
N LEU A 187 27.57 -35.26 2.95
CA LEU A 187 26.47 -34.42 2.52
C LEU A 187 26.96 -32.99 2.17
N GLU A 188 28.16 -32.88 1.59
CA GLU A 188 28.65 -31.62 1.05
C GLU A 188 27.64 -31.07 0.02
N GLY A 189 27.34 -29.78 0.06
CA GLY A 189 26.32 -29.15 -0.78
C GLY A 189 24.88 -29.22 -0.22
N LEU A 190 24.63 -30.00 0.85
CA LEU A 190 23.34 -29.97 1.54
C LEU A 190 23.08 -28.58 2.12
N LYS A 191 21.90 -28.03 1.80
CA LYS A 191 21.35 -26.78 2.33
C LYS A 191 19.97 -27.06 2.90
N LEU A 192 19.42 -26.11 3.66
CA LEU A 192 18.03 -26.17 4.09
C LEU A 192 17.26 -24.99 3.53
N LYS A 193 16.10 -25.28 2.96
CA LYS A 193 15.07 -24.29 2.68
C LYS A 193 14.21 -24.16 3.93
N VAL A 194 14.28 -23.00 4.59
CA VAL A 194 13.46 -22.63 5.74
C VAL A 194 12.23 -21.89 5.24
N THR A 195 11.05 -22.24 5.77
CA THR A 195 9.78 -21.55 5.48
C THR A 195 9.24 -20.93 6.75
N TYR A 196 8.81 -19.68 6.66
CA TYR A 196 8.27 -18.90 7.77
C TYR A 196 6.74 -18.81 7.71
N ASN A 197 6.11 -18.40 8.81
CA ASN A 197 4.66 -18.29 8.96
C ASN A 197 3.99 -17.23 8.05
N ASN A 198 4.78 -16.36 7.41
CA ASN A 198 4.32 -15.42 6.37
C ASN A 198 4.56 -15.93 4.94
N ASN A 199 4.97 -17.20 4.79
CA ASN A 199 5.37 -17.86 3.54
C ASN A 199 6.68 -17.34 2.91
N ASP A 200 7.44 -16.48 3.60
CA ASP A 200 8.82 -16.21 3.21
C ASP A 200 9.64 -17.49 3.26
N THR A 201 10.65 -17.56 2.42
CA THR A 201 11.61 -18.67 2.42
C THR A 201 13.04 -18.16 2.40
N GLU A 202 13.93 -18.90 3.05
CA GLU A 202 15.35 -18.63 3.13
C GLU A 202 16.14 -19.91 2.91
N ILE A 203 17.28 -19.82 2.25
CA ILE A 203 18.24 -20.93 2.13
C ILE A 203 19.34 -20.70 3.13
N ILE A 204 19.55 -21.68 4.01
CA ILE A 204 20.66 -21.69 4.97
C ILE A 204 21.65 -22.82 4.63
N GLU A 205 22.92 -22.54 4.80
CA GLU A 205 24.03 -23.44 4.43
C GLU A 205 24.70 -24.04 5.66
N GLU A 206 24.50 -23.46 6.83
CA GLU A 206 25.12 -23.88 8.10
C GLU A 206 24.18 -23.69 9.29
N GLY A 207 24.61 -24.09 10.50
CA GLY A 207 23.83 -23.91 11.72
C GLY A 207 22.78 -24.99 11.97
N PHE A 208 22.65 -26.00 11.11
CA PHE A 208 21.83 -27.20 11.34
C PHE A 208 22.68 -28.40 11.72
N THR A 209 22.06 -29.38 12.36
CA THR A 209 22.71 -30.63 12.75
C THR A 209 22.20 -31.80 11.91
N ILE A 210 23.07 -32.75 11.62
CA ILE A 210 22.74 -33.97 10.88
C ILE A 210 23.10 -35.21 11.72
N GLU A 211 22.28 -36.26 11.63
CA GLU A 211 22.48 -37.54 12.31
C GLU A 211 22.04 -38.68 11.38
N PRO A 212 22.94 -39.64 11.03
CA PRO A 212 24.34 -39.71 11.45
C PRO A 212 25.19 -38.56 10.90
N LYS A 213 26.33 -38.26 11.54
CA LYS A 213 27.24 -37.17 11.18
C LYS A 213 28.01 -37.46 9.90
N ASN A 214 28.41 -36.41 9.18
CA ASN A 214 29.39 -36.58 8.08
C ASN A 214 30.62 -37.35 8.53
N GLY A 215 31.11 -38.23 7.68
CA GLY A 215 32.23 -39.14 7.98
C GLY A 215 31.82 -40.46 8.61
N THR A 216 30.57 -40.68 8.98
CA THR A 216 30.06 -41.97 9.45
C THR A 216 30.17 -43.00 8.32
N ILE A 217 30.70 -44.20 8.64
CA ILE A 217 30.82 -45.29 7.67
C ILE A 217 29.47 -45.97 7.50
N LEU A 218 29.04 -46.13 6.26
CA LEU A 218 27.75 -46.74 5.88
C LEU A 218 27.94 -48.24 5.66
N ASN A 219 27.63 -49.05 6.66
CA ASN A 219 27.92 -50.49 6.66
C ASN A 219 26.76 -51.40 6.24
N GLU A 220 25.55 -50.89 6.28
CA GLU A 220 24.34 -51.65 5.97
C GLU A 220 23.84 -51.29 4.58
N VAL A 221 23.54 -52.33 3.78
CA VAL A 221 22.93 -52.16 2.47
C VAL A 221 21.44 -51.88 2.59
N GLY A 222 20.93 -50.99 1.76
CA GLY A 222 19.53 -50.64 1.76
C GLY A 222 19.31 -49.11 1.87
N SER A 223 18.41 -48.67 2.71
CA SER A 223 18.15 -47.23 2.92
C SER A 223 18.58 -46.80 4.32
N GLU A 224 19.26 -45.67 4.39
CA GLU A 224 19.65 -45.02 5.65
C GLU A 224 18.90 -43.67 5.76
N ILE A 225 18.39 -43.36 6.94
CA ILE A 225 17.68 -42.11 7.20
C ILE A 225 18.62 -41.15 7.90
N VAL A 226 18.92 -40.05 7.26
CA VAL A 226 19.62 -38.92 7.85
C VAL A 226 18.61 -37.91 8.38
N LYS A 227 18.61 -37.72 9.69
CA LYS A 227 17.80 -36.66 10.36
C LYS A 227 18.54 -35.33 10.32
N ILE A 228 17.83 -34.28 10.03
CA ILE A 228 18.36 -32.93 9.97
C ILE A 228 17.53 -32.05 10.89
N LYS A 229 18.20 -31.35 11.82
CA LYS A 229 17.53 -30.47 12.80
C LYS A 229 18.05 -29.06 12.67
N TYR A 230 17.10 -28.11 12.66
CA TYR A 230 17.38 -26.67 12.70
C TYR A 230 16.36 -25.97 13.57
N ASN A 231 16.82 -25.24 14.58
CA ASN A 231 15.98 -24.72 15.65
C ASN A 231 15.09 -25.88 16.21
N ASN A 232 13.79 -25.67 16.30
CA ASN A 232 12.86 -26.69 16.82
C ASN A 232 12.18 -27.50 15.70
N LYS A 233 12.75 -27.51 14.49
CA LYS A 233 12.21 -28.25 13.34
C LYS A 233 13.14 -29.41 12.97
N GLU A 234 12.52 -30.47 12.47
CA GLU A 234 13.23 -31.67 11.99
C GLU A 234 12.73 -32.03 10.59
N THR A 235 13.63 -32.47 9.75
CA THR A 235 13.37 -33.08 8.45
C THR A 235 14.31 -34.26 8.24
N ARG A 236 14.16 -34.97 7.15
CA ARG A 236 14.97 -36.15 6.86
C ARG A 236 15.31 -36.25 5.38
N VAL A 237 16.45 -36.92 5.11
CA VAL A 237 16.87 -37.39 3.79
C VAL A 237 17.00 -38.92 3.85
N ILE A 238 16.58 -39.60 2.80
CA ILE A 238 16.77 -41.04 2.63
C ILE A 238 17.95 -41.24 1.68
N LEU A 239 18.96 -41.96 2.13
CA LEU A 239 20.11 -42.38 1.35
C LEU A 239 19.89 -43.81 0.88
N PHE A 240 20.51 -44.18 -0.25
CA PHE A 240 20.51 -45.53 -0.79
C PHE A 240 21.96 -46.06 -0.77
N ILE A 241 22.16 -47.23 -0.16
CA ILE A 241 23.46 -47.88 0.02
C ILE A 241 23.44 -49.19 -0.76
N ASN A 242 24.25 -49.26 -1.80
CA ASN A 242 24.39 -50.41 -2.66
C ASN A 242 25.47 -51.35 -2.16
N GLU A 243 25.41 -52.63 -2.54
CA GLU A 243 26.52 -53.55 -2.32
C GLU A 243 27.77 -53.10 -3.10
N ARG A 244 28.94 -53.39 -2.52
CA ARG A 244 30.22 -53.20 -3.21
C ARG A 244 30.49 -54.43 -4.10
N THR A 245 30.47 -54.24 -5.41
CA THR A 245 30.72 -55.29 -6.37
C THR A 245 32.17 -55.22 -6.83
N LEU A 246 32.89 -56.34 -6.68
CA LEU A 246 34.23 -56.48 -7.23
C LEU A 246 34.14 -56.58 -8.75
N ILE A 247 34.67 -55.61 -9.47
CA ILE A 247 34.63 -55.56 -10.92
C ILE A 247 35.82 -56.24 -11.54
N ARG A 248 37.03 -56.22 -10.90
CA ARG A 248 38.26 -56.75 -11.45
C ARG A 248 39.29 -56.94 -10.34
N ILE A 249 40.02 -58.07 -10.45
CA ILE A 249 41.29 -58.26 -9.78
C ILE A 249 42.38 -58.13 -10.83
N ALA A 250 43.34 -57.23 -10.62
CA ALA A 250 44.56 -57.18 -11.48
C ALA A 250 45.77 -57.48 -10.59
N SER A 251 46.53 -58.41 -10.98
CA SER A 251 47.86 -58.68 -10.38
C SER A 251 48.87 -57.73 -11.01
N THR A 252 49.56 -56.95 -10.18
CA THR A 252 50.58 -55.99 -10.63
C THR A 252 51.99 -56.51 -10.50
N ASN A 253 52.17 -57.62 -9.78
CA ASN A 253 53.42 -58.31 -9.67
C ASN A 253 53.19 -59.81 -9.94
N LEU A 254 53.40 -60.21 -11.18
CA LEU A 254 53.55 -61.58 -11.48
C LEU A 254 55.00 -61.94 -11.10
N GLY A 255 55.17 -62.77 -10.12
CA GLY A 255 56.48 -63.41 -9.83
C GLY A 255 57.00 -64.09 -11.03
N LYS A 256 58.19 -64.67 -10.94
CA LYS A 256 58.81 -65.42 -11.99
C LYS A 256 57.81 -66.45 -12.55
N SER A 257 57.57 -66.42 -13.86
CA SER A 257 56.61 -67.29 -14.54
C SER A 257 57.24 -68.54 -15.13
N ASP A 258 58.52 -68.48 -15.26
CA ASP A 258 59.31 -69.63 -15.84
C ASP A 258 60.29 -70.16 -14.80
N TYR A 259 60.16 -71.42 -14.45
CA TYR A 259 61.00 -72.16 -13.54
C TYR A 259 61.65 -73.35 -14.25
N ILE A 260 62.88 -73.60 -13.90
CA ILE A 260 63.55 -74.80 -14.31
C ILE A 260 63.53 -75.82 -13.17
N GLU A 261 63.66 -77.11 -13.52
CA GLU A 261 63.59 -78.18 -12.53
C GLU A 261 64.65 -77.96 -11.44
N GLY A 262 64.15 -77.93 -10.15
CA GLY A 262 64.98 -77.67 -8.99
C GLY A 262 64.96 -76.22 -8.46
N GLU A 263 64.29 -75.21 -9.12
CA GLU A 263 64.09 -73.88 -8.61
C GLU A 263 62.96 -73.85 -7.63
N ASN A 264 63.12 -73.03 -6.57
CA ASN A 264 62.04 -72.79 -5.62
C ASN A 264 61.02 -71.77 -6.18
N PHE A 265 59.73 -72.03 -5.93
CA PHE A 265 58.64 -71.13 -6.28
C PHE A 265 58.74 -69.87 -5.46
N GLU A 266 58.81 -68.70 -6.09
CA GLU A 266 58.74 -67.39 -5.46
C GLU A 266 57.34 -66.83 -5.70
N ALA A 267 56.61 -66.64 -4.61
CA ALA A 267 55.22 -66.08 -4.62
C ALA A 267 55.18 -64.55 -4.52
#